data_48b68a537d25aeebcef955bc7707fd80
#
_entry.id   48b68a537d25aeebcef955bc7707fd80
#
_cell.length_a   1.000
_cell.length_b   1.000
_cell.length_c   1.000
_cell.angle_alpha   90.00
_cell.angle_beta   90.00
_cell.angle_gamma   90.00
#
_symmetry.space_group_name_H-M   'P 1'
#
loop_
_entity.id
_entity.type
_entity.pdbx_description
1 polymer ?
#
loop_
_entity_poly.entity_id
_entity_poly.type
_entity_poly.pdbx_seq_one_letter_code
_entity_poly.pdbx_strand_id
1 'polypeptide(L)'
;PVLARMESTGIRIDVPYLQGLSEEMGSTLQQLESDAKAAAGVDFNLASPKQLGELLFDTLGLDRKKSRRTKTGFSTDATVLEKLGNDHPVVPLVLDHRVLSKLKSTYIDALPQLVEAETGRVHTDFNQAVTATGRLSSSNPNLQNIPVRTEYSRRIRKAFLPQDGWTLLSADYSQIELRILTHLSGEEVLQQAYRDGDDVHALTARLLLDKDKVSPDERRLGKTINFGVIYGMGAQRFARETGVSQSEAKDFLSKYKQRYPKVFAFLELQERLALSQGYVETILGRRRPFH
;
A
#
# COMPACT_ATOMS: atom_id res chain seq x y z
N PRO A 1 6.78 11.49 -26.01
CA PRO A 1 6.15 10.65 -27.05
C PRO A 1 5.54 9.35 -26.49
N VAL A 2 6.22 8.64 -25.54
CA VAL A 2 5.70 7.37 -24.99
C VAL A 2 4.42 7.60 -24.20
N LEU A 3 4.44 8.48 -23.19
CA LEU A 3 3.28 8.77 -22.35
C LEU A 3 2.12 9.31 -23.17
N ALA A 4 2.37 10.23 -24.11
CA ALA A 4 1.32 10.76 -24.99
C ALA A 4 0.62 9.64 -25.80
N ARG A 5 1.37 8.62 -26.25
CA ARG A 5 0.77 7.43 -26.88
C ARG A 5 -0.04 6.59 -25.91
N MET A 6 0.46 6.40 -24.69
CA MET A 6 -0.26 5.63 -23.65
C MET A 6 -1.58 6.33 -23.30
N GLU A 7 -1.56 7.64 -23.11
CA GLU A 7 -2.73 8.46 -22.81
C GLU A 7 -3.75 8.42 -23.97
N SER A 8 -3.31 8.63 -25.20
CA SER A 8 -4.21 8.57 -26.38
C SER A 8 -4.72 7.16 -26.67
N THR A 9 -3.97 6.11 -26.34
CA THR A 9 -4.43 4.73 -26.52
C THR A 9 -5.49 4.35 -25.49
N GLY A 10 -5.33 4.75 -24.24
CA GLY A 10 -6.22 4.37 -23.15
C GLY A 10 -6.32 2.86 -22.91
N ILE A 11 -7.28 2.44 -22.09
CA ILE A 11 -7.54 1.05 -21.74
C ILE A 11 -9.04 0.73 -21.85
N ARG A 12 -9.38 -0.40 -22.44
CA ARG A 12 -10.76 -0.91 -22.50
C ARG A 12 -11.19 -1.48 -21.18
N ILE A 13 -12.43 -1.23 -20.77
CA ILE A 13 -13.05 -1.82 -19.59
C ILE A 13 -14.37 -2.49 -19.93
N ASP A 14 -14.72 -3.52 -19.16
CA ASP A 14 -16.00 -4.22 -19.22
C ASP A 14 -17.04 -3.47 -18.37
N VAL A 15 -17.77 -2.57 -19.00
CA VAL A 15 -18.81 -1.76 -18.33
C VAL A 15 -19.93 -2.63 -17.78
N PRO A 16 -20.54 -3.58 -18.55
CA PRO A 16 -21.56 -4.48 -18.00
C PRO A 16 -21.10 -5.28 -16.80
N TYR A 17 -19.87 -5.79 -16.81
CA TYR A 17 -19.29 -6.49 -15.67
C TYR A 17 -19.18 -5.60 -14.42
N LEU A 18 -18.70 -4.34 -14.58
CA LEU A 18 -18.62 -3.39 -13.46
C LEU A 18 -19.99 -3.00 -12.92
N GLN A 19 -21.01 -2.87 -13.78
CA GLN A 19 -22.40 -2.62 -13.36
C GLN A 19 -22.95 -3.77 -12.50
N GLY A 20 -22.78 -5.01 -12.94
CA GLY A 20 -23.18 -6.18 -12.14
C GLY A 20 -22.41 -6.27 -10.81
N LEU A 21 -21.12 -5.93 -10.82
CA LEU A 21 -20.32 -5.88 -9.60
C LEU A 21 -20.77 -4.76 -8.65
N SER A 22 -21.22 -3.62 -9.19
CA SER A 22 -21.79 -2.49 -8.42
C SER A 22 -23.06 -2.88 -7.70
N GLU A 23 -23.96 -3.62 -8.34
CA GLU A 23 -25.21 -4.11 -7.73
C GLU A 23 -24.93 -5.09 -6.60
N GLU A 24 -24.06 -6.08 -6.84
CA GLU A 24 -23.66 -7.04 -5.82
C GLU A 24 -23.02 -6.37 -4.61
N MET A 25 -22.08 -5.44 -4.83
CA MET A 25 -21.45 -4.71 -3.74
C MET A 25 -22.43 -3.78 -3.02
N GLY A 26 -23.41 -3.22 -3.71
CA GLY A 26 -24.49 -2.46 -3.12
C GLY A 26 -25.28 -3.28 -2.11
N SER A 27 -25.65 -4.49 -2.48
CA SER A 27 -26.34 -5.44 -1.59
C SER A 27 -25.48 -5.83 -0.37
N THR A 28 -24.19 -6.06 -0.59
CA THR A 28 -23.26 -6.38 0.50
C THR A 28 -23.09 -5.20 1.46
N LEU A 29 -23.01 -3.96 0.95
CA LEU A 29 -22.93 -2.75 1.78
C LEU A 29 -24.17 -2.55 2.62
N GLN A 30 -25.37 -2.79 2.08
CA GLN A 30 -26.62 -2.72 2.83
C GLN A 30 -26.66 -3.77 3.95
N GLN A 31 -26.19 -5.00 3.68
CA GLN A 31 -26.10 -6.03 4.71
C GLN A 31 -25.11 -5.63 5.82
N LEU A 32 -23.90 -5.16 5.46
CA LEU A 32 -22.91 -4.68 6.44
C LEU A 32 -23.44 -3.52 7.29
N GLU A 33 -24.20 -2.60 6.69
CA GLU A 33 -24.83 -1.50 7.41
C GLU A 33 -25.87 -2.01 8.41
N SER A 34 -26.74 -2.93 7.98
CA SER A 34 -27.73 -3.57 8.85
C SER A 34 -27.08 -4.30 10.02
N ASP A 35 -26.05 -5.11 9.73
CA ASP A 35 -25.33 -5.88 10.74
C ASP A 35 -24.59 -4.97 11.74
N ALA A 36 -23.99 -3.88 11.24
CA ALA A 36 -23.32 -2.91 12.09
C ALA A 36 -24.29 -2.19 13.05
N LYS A 37 -25.48 -1.80 12.57
CA LYS A 37 -26.53 -1.20 13.39
C LYS A 37 -27.07 -2.20 14.41
N ALA A 38 -27.29 -3.44 14.01
CA ALA A 38 -27.70 -4.51 14.92
C ALA A 38 -26.65 -4.77 16.00
N ALA A 39 -25.38 -4.86 15.64
CA ALA A 39 -24.29 -5.03 16.58
C ALA A 39 -24.12 -3.85 17.54
N ALA A 40 -24.37 -2.62 17.09
CA ALA A 40 -24.31 -1.42 17.91
C ALA A 40 -25.54 -1.24 18.83
N GLY A 41 -26.67 -1.86 18.49
CA GLY A 41 -27.94 -1.69 19.20
C GLY A 41 -28.61 -0.31 19.01
N VAL A 42 -28.05 0.52 18.10
CA VAL A 42 -28.54 1.87 17.80
C VAL A 42 -28.37 2.17 16.31
N ASP A 43 -29.22 3.05 15.79
CA ASP A 43 -29.09 3.55 14.43
C ASP A 43 -28.03 4.66 14.37
N PHE A 44 -27.15 4.58 13.37
CA PHE A 44 -26.12 5.58 13.13
C PHE A 44 -25.65 5.55 11.67
N ASN A 45 -25.07 6.63 11.20
CA ASN A 45 -24.50 6.72 9.86
C ASN A 45 -23.03 6.25 9.87
N LEU A 46 -22.76 5.08 9.27
CA LEU A 46 -21.42 4.49 9.16
C LEU A 46 -20.43 5.39 8.39
N ALA A 47 -20.95 6.21 7.47
CA ALA A 47 -20.16 7.15 6.68
C ALA A 47 -19.79 8.43 7.44
N SER A 48 -20.44 8.70 8.60
CA SER A 48 -20.16 9.87 9.41
C SER A 48 -19.08 9.61 10.46
N PRO A 49 -17.85 10.18 10.33
CA PRO A 49 -16.82 10.02 11.34
C PRO A 49 -17.23 10.54 12.72
N LYS A 50 -18.08 11.57 12.77
CA LYS A 50 -18.57 12.14 14.01
C LYS A 50 -19.50 11.16 14.74
N GLN A 51 -20.55 10.67 14.08
CA GLN A 51 -21.50 9.72 14.69
C GLN A 51 -20.81 8.42 15.08
N LEU A 52 -19.89 7.94 14.25
CA LEU A 52 -19.10 6.76 14.59
C LEU A 52 -18.20 7.00 15.81
N GLY A 53 -17.58 8.17 15.94
CA GLY A 53 -16.78 8.51 17.11
C GLY A 53 -17.62 8.57 18.39
N GLU A 54 -18.80 9.22 18.34
CA GLU A 54 -19.76 9.24 19.45
C GLU A 54 -20.22 7.83 19.82
N LEU A 55 -20.55 6.99 18.83
CA LEU A 55 -20.91 5.60 19.07
C LEU A 55 -19.81 4.83 19.79
N LEU A 56 -18.59 4.82 19.21
CA LEU A 56 -17.48 3.99 19.73
C LEU A 56 -17.01 4.43 21.11
N PHE A 57 -16.87 5.74 21.33
CA PHE A 57 -16.21 6.26 22.53
C PHE A 57 -17.15 6.79 23.62
N ASP A 58 -18.35 7.22 23.27
CA ASP A 58 -19.31 7.78 24.22
C ASP A 58 -20.44 6.78 24.55
N THR A 59 -20.95 6.04 23.56
CA THR A 59 -22.04 5.07 23.76
C THR A 59 -21.50 3.70 24.17
N LEU A 60 -20.54 3.14 23.40
CA LEU A 60 -19.97 1.81 23.66
C LEU A 60 -18.78 1.82 24.63
N GLY A 61 -18.25 3.00 24.98
CA GLY A 61 -17.23 3.18 25.99
C GLY A 61 -15.87 2.56 25.66
N LEU A 62 -15.52 2.42 24.36
CA LEU A 62 -14.26 1.82 23.96
C LEU A 62 -13.06 2.68 24.37
N ASP A 63 -11.88 2.06 24.47
CA ASP A 63 -10.68 2.70 25.01
C ASP A 63 -10.23 3.91 24.16
N ARG A 64 -10.47 5.10 24.69
CA ARG A 64 -10.09 6.39 24.07
C ARG A 64 -8.57 6.56 23.93
N LYS A 65 -7.74 5.82 24.67
CA LYS A 65 -6.28 5.86 24.54
C LYS A 65 -5.78 5.27 23.21
N LYS A 66 -6.58 4.44 22.56
CA LYS A 66 -6.30 3.90 21.22
C LYS A 66 -6.55 4.92 20.10
N SER A 67 -7.18 6.06 20.39
CA SER A 67 -7.51 7.11 19.43
C SER A 67 -6.88 8.45 19.81
N ARG A 68 -6.62 9.27 18.80
CA ARG A 68 -6.20 10.67 18.99
C ARG A 68 -7.41 11.62 18.93
N ARG A 69 -7.33 12.69 19.68
CA ARG A 69 -8.33 13.75 19.61
C ARG A 69 -8.15 14.60 18.34
N THR A 70 -9.26 14.91 17.68
CA THR A 70 -9.32 15.79 16.49
C THR A 70 -10.19 17.01 16.84
N LYS A 71 -10.33 17.96 15.91
CA LYS A 71 -11.19 19.14 16.11
C LYS A 71 -12.68 18.76 16.29
N THR A 72 -13.11 17.64 15.74
CA THR A 72 -14.51 17.17 15.71
C THR A 72 -14.80 15.97 16.62
N GLY A 73 -13.84 15.60 17.50
CA GLY A 73 -13.98 14.44 18.39
C GLY A 73 -12.78 13.50 18.34
N PHE A 74 -13.00 12.24 18.64
CA PHE A 74 -11.97 11.20 18.53
C PHE A 74 -11.85 10.71 17.08
N SER A 75 -10.61 10.46 16.63
CA SER A 75 -10.36 9.90 15.29
C SER A 75 -10.97 8.50 15.17
N THR A 76 -11.59 8.24 14.03
CA THR A 76 -12.06 6.91 13.61
C THR A 76 -11.39 6.47 12.33
N ASP A 77 -10.13 6.88 12.11
CA ASP A 77 -9.36 6.43 10.95
C ASP A 77 -9.08 4.92 10.99
N ALA A 78 -8.66 4.35 9.86
CA ALA A 78 -8.45 2.92 9.74
C ALA A 78 -7.50 2.37 10.82
N THR A 79 -6.41 3.11 11.13
CA THR A 79 -5.44 2.69 12.14
C THR A 79 -6.05 2.61 13.55
N VAL A 80 -6.96 3.54 13.88
CA VAL A 80 -7.70 3.51 15.16
C VAL A 80 -8.67 2.33 15.18
N LEU A 81 -9.45 2.15 14.10
CA LEU A 81 -10.40 1.03 14.02
C LEU A 81 -9.69 -0.33 14.05
N GLU A 82 -8.54 -0.48 13.39
CA GLU A 82 -7.73 -1.70 13.47
C GLU A 82 -7.28 -2.02 14.91
N LYS A 83 -6.90 -1.00 15.70
CA LYS A 83 -6.55 -1.19 17.11
C LYS A 83 -7.76 -1.56 17.98
N LEU A 84 -8.94 -1.17 17.59
CA LEU A 84 -10.20 -1.46 18.27
C LEU A 84 -10.88 -2.73 17.75
N GLY A 85 -10.32 -3.39 16.72
CA GLY A 85 -10.96 -4.46 15.97
C GLY A 85 -11.51 -5.62 16.81
N ASN A 86 -10.86 -5.93 17.92
CA ASN A 86 -11.28 -7.00 18.85
C ASN A 86 -12.12 -6.47 20.05
N ASP A 87 -12.31 -5.16 20.17
CA ASP A 87 -12.96 -4.60 21.36
C ASP A 87 -14.49 -4.64 21.25
N HIS A 88 -15.03 -4.62 20.02
CA HIS A 88 -16.48 -4.70 19.79
C HIS A 88 -16.81 -5.19 18.38
N PRO A 89 -17.87 -6.03 18.20
CA PRO A 89 -18.25 -6.60 16.89
C PRO A 89 -18.58 -5.57 15.81
N VAL A 90 -19.01 -4.37 16.16
CA VAL A 90 -19.31 -3.28 15.19
C VAL A 90 -18.06 -2.82 14.45
N VAL A 91 -16.87 -2.93 15.06
CA VAL A 91 -15.65 -2.34 14.50
C VAL A 91 -15.20 -3.01 13.20
N PRO A 92 -15.08 -4.34 13.10
CA PRO A 92 -14.75 -5.00 11.85
C PRO A 92 -15.82 -4.73 10.77
N LEU A 93 -17.11 -4.71 11.10
CA LEU A 93 -18.17 -4.41 10.15
C LEU A 93 -18.04 -3.01 9.53
N VAL A 94 -17.69 -2.02 10.35
CA VAL A 94 -17.41 -0.65 9.88
C VAL A 94 -16.17 -0.60 9.01
N LEU A 95 -15.11 -1.33 9.35
CA LEU A 95 -13.89 -1.42 8.52
C LEU A 95 -14.22 -2.01 7.15
N ASP A 96 -14.91 -3.14 7.10
CA ASP A 96 -15.30 -3.80 5.86
C ASP A 96 -16.20 -2.91 5.00
N HIS A 97 -17.20 -2.29 5.62
CA HIS A 97 -18.09 -1.33 4.93
C HIS A 97 -17.29 -0.18 4.31
N ARG A 98 -16.34 0.42 5.03
CA ARG A 98 -15.51 1.54 4.51
C ARG A 98 -14.63 1.12 3.35
N VAL A 99 -13.98 -0.05 3.45
CA VAL A 99 -13.16 -0.58 2.37
C VAL A 99 -14.00 -0.82 1.13
N LEU A 100 -15.12 -1.49 1.28
CA LEU A 100 -16.01 -1.84 0.18
C LEU A 100 -16.64 -0.59 -0.46
N SER A 101 -17.14 0.36 0.35
CA SER A 101 -17.72 1.62 -0.11
C SER A 101 -16.70 2.45 -0.90
N LYS A 102 -15.46 2.51 -0.43
CA LYS A 102 -14.37 3.21 -1.14
C LYS A 102 -14.05 2.55 -2.48
N LEU A 103 -13.97 1.22 -2.54
CA LEU A 103 -13.72 0.50 -3.78
C LEU A 103 -14.84 0.72 -4.79
N LYS A 104 -16.09 0.64 -4.33
CA LYS A 104 -17.27 0.86 -5.17
C LYS A 104 -17.28 2.26 -5.74
N SER A 105 -17.21 3.29 -4.92
CA SER A 105 -17.30 4.67 -5.37
C SER A 105 -16.10 5.13 -6.20
N THR A 106 -14.88 4.68 -5.86
CA THR A 106 -13.66 5.17 -6.54
C THR A 106 -13.41 4.49 -7.88
N TYR A 107 -13.79 3.22 -8.02
CA TYR A 107 -13.45 2.44 -9.22
C TYR A 107 -14.69 1.89 -9.93
N ILE A 108 -15.57 1.20 -9.23
CA ILE A 108 -16.63 0.41 -9.86
C ILE A 108 -17.70 1.32 -10.48
N ASP A 109 -18.14 2.33 -9.74
CA ASP A 109 -19.14 3.30 -10.20
C ASP A 109 -18.51 4.41 -11.07
N ALA A 110 -17.26 4.79 -10.77
CA ALA A 110 -16.62 5.90 -11.46
C ALA A 110 -16.06 5.52 -12.83
N LEU A 111 -15.39 4.38 -12.97
CA LEU A 111 -14.74 3.99 -14.23
C LEU A 111 -15.70 3.91 -15.41
N PRO A 112 -16.92 3.34 -15.31
CA PRO A 112 -17.87 3.33 -16.42
C PRO A 112 -18.24 4.72 -16.94
N GLN A 113 -18.26 5.72 -16.06
CA GLN A 113 -18.60 7.10 -16.43
C GLN A 113 -17.48 7.83 -17.17
N LEU A 114 -16.26 7.27 -17.13
CA LEU A 114 -15.06 7.84 -17.74
C LEU A 114 -14.71 7.20 -19.08
N VAL A 115 -15.56 6.30 -19.59
CA VAL A 115 -15.38 5.72 -20.91
C VAL A 115 -15.73 6.77 -21.95
N GLU A 116 -14.76 7.13 -22.79
CA GLU A 116 -15.00 8.01 -23.93
C GLU A 116 -15.83 7.33 -25.02
N ALA A 117 -16.87 8.02 -25.48
CA ALA A 117 -17.79 7.47 -26.48
C ALA A 117 -17.12 7.17 -27.81
N GLU A 118 -16.14 7.98 -28.23
CA GLU A 118 -15.43 7.83 -29.48
C GLU A 118 -14.47 6.64 -29.51
N THR A 119 -13.78 6.39 -28.38
CA THR A 119 -12.75 5.35 -28.29
C THR A 119 -13.24 4.06 -27.62
N GLY A 120 -14.32 4.13 -26.85
CA GLY A 120 -14.80 3.04 -26.00
C GLY A 120 -13.81 2.69 -24.87
N ARG A 121 -12.92 3.63 -24.49
CA ARG A 121 -11.81 3.40 -23.57
C ARG A 121 -11.77 4.46 -22.47
N VAL A 122 -11.10 4.12 -21.39
CA VAL A 122 -10.73 5.06 -20.32
C VAL A 122 -9.33 5.58 -20.60
N HIS A 123 -9.16 6.88 -20.54
CA HIS A 123 -7.89 7.58 -20.75
C HIS A 123 -7.49 8.24 -19.44
N THR A 124 -6.22 8.10 -19.06
CA THR A 124 -5.64 8.72 -17.86
C THR A 124 -4.58 9.72 -18.26
N ASP A 125 -4.30 10.68 -17.40
CA ASP A 125 -3.18 11.60 -17.55
C ASP A 125 -1.97 11.07 -16.73
N PHE A 126 -0.78 11.04 -17.35
CA PHE A 126 0.45 10.69 -16.66
C PHE A 126 1.29 11.93 -16.35
N ASN A 127 1.52 12.19 -15.06
CA ASN A 127 2.27 13.36 -14.61
C ASN A 127 3.71 12.97 -14.26
N GLN A 128 4.68 13.67 -14.83
CA GLN A 128 6.11 13.40 -14.64
C GLN A 128 6.76 14.24 -13.53
N ALA A 129 6.14 15.32 -13.10
CA ALA A 129 6.72 16.32 -12.19
C ALA A 129 5.98 16.48 -10.85
N VAL A 130 4.94 15.68 -10.58
CA VAL A 130 4.11 15.82 -9.37
C VAL A 130 4.73 15.16 -8.15
N THR A 131 5.40 14.00 -8.34
CA THR A 131 5.96 13.27 -7.21
C THR A 131 7.35 13.76 -6.84
N ALA A 132 7.62 13.89 -5.54
CA ALA A 132 8.94 14.28 -5.05
C ALA A 132 10.05 13.23 -5.37
N THR A 133 9.67 12.00 -5.67
CA THR A 133 10.60 10.89 -5.97
C THR A 133 10.97 10.78 -7.45
N GLY A 134 10.28 11.50 -8.33
CA GLY A 134 10.43 11.37 -9.78
C GLY A 134 9.66 10.18 -10.39
N ARG A 135 8.85 9.48 -9.60
CA ARG A 135 7.89 8.49 -10.14
C ARG A 135 6.81 9.20 -10.92
N LEU A 136 6.20 8.50 -11.90
CA LEU A 136 4.97 8.96 -12.53
C LEU A 136 3.81 8.93 -11.52
N SER A 137 2.88 9.83 -11.68
CA SER A 137 1.54 9.72 -11.10
C SER A 137 0.49 9.68 -12.20
N SER A 138 -0.65 9.10 -11.90
CA SER A 138 -1.78 8.98 -12.81
C SER A 138 -2.98 9.72 -12.21
N SER A 139 -3.71 10.47 -13.04
CA SER A 139 -4.91 11.23 -12.66
C SER A 139 -5.97 11.19 -13.75
N ASN A 140 -7.21 11.48 -13.42
CA ASN A 140 -8.35 11.62 -14.31
C ASN A 140 -8.66 10.41 -15.22
N PRO A 141 -8.74 9.16 -14.71
CA PRO A 141 -8.66 8.70 -13.33
C PRO A 141 -7.27 8.24 -12.89
N ASN A 142 -7.05 8.07 -11.57
CA ASN A 142 -5.83 7.44 -11.08
C ASN A 142 -5.91 5.91 -11.25
N LEU A 143 -5.28 5.39 -12.30
CA LEU A 143 -5.21 3.95 -12.60
C LEU A 143 -4.05 3.23 -11.89
N GLN A 144 -3.10 3.95 -11.28
CA GLN A 144 -1.98 3.34 -10.54
C GLN A 144 -2.37 2.84 -9.15
N ASN A 145 -3.48 3.31 -8.60
CA ASN A 145 -3.92 2.96 -7.25
C ASN A 145 -4.99 1.87 -7.20
N ILE A 146 -5.24 1.17 -8.32
CA ILE A 146 -6.18 0.04 -8.34
C ILE A 146 -5.64 -1.04 -7.40
N PRO A 147 -6.35 -1.39 -6.32
CA PRO A 147 -5.83 -2.29 -5.31
C PRO A 147 -5.71 -3.72 -5.82
N VAL A 148 -4.88 -4.55 -5.15
CA VAL A 148 -4.59 -5.92 -5.56
C VAL A 148 -4.77 -6.95 -4.44
N ARG A 149 -4.92 -6.52 -3.18
CA ARG A 149 -4.78 -7.41 -2.02
C ARG A 149 -6.04 -8.20 -1.67
N THR A 150 -7.21 -7.59 -1.83
CA THR A 150 -8.49 -8.22 -1.48
C THR A 150 -9.10 -8.96 -2.68
N GLU A 151 -10.04 -9.85 -2.43
CA GLU A 151 -10.79 -10.52 -3.47
C GLU A 151 -11.57 -9.53 -4.36
N TYR A 152 -12.26 -8.57 -3.76
CA TYR A 152 -12.95 -7.50 -4.50
C TYR A 152 -12.01 -6.69 -5.38
N SER A 153 -10.82 -6.39 -4.88
CA SER A 153 -9.80 -5.68 -5.66
C SER A 153 -9.37 -6.47 -6.90
N ARG A 154 -9.21 -7.79 -6.77
CA ARG A 154 -8.90 -8.66 -7.91
C ARG A 154 -10.05 -8.72 -8.91
N ARG A 155 -11.30 -8.67 -8.43
CA ARG A 155 -12.49 -8.62 -9.30
C ARG A 155 -12.55 -7.32 -10.09
N ILE A 156 -12.26 -6.17 -9.50
CA ILE A 156 -12.16 -4.88 -10.22
C ILE A 156 -11.15 -4.98 -11.37
N ARG A 157 -10.01 -5.62 -11.16
CA ARG A 157 -8.97 -5.77 -12.20
C ARG A 157 -9.40 -6.65 -13.36
N LYS A 158 -10.35 -7.57 -13.18
CA LYS A 158 -10.92 -8.39 -14.27
C LYS A 158 -11.71 -7.57 -15.29
N ALA A 159 -12.16 -6.37 -14.90
CA ALA A 159 -12.85 -5.47 -15.81
C ALA A 159 -11.94 -4.85 -16.86
N PHE A 160 -10.61 -4.87 -16.68
CA PHE A 160 -9.67 -4.32 -17.65
C PHE A 160 -9.41 -5.37 -18.75
N LEU A 161 -9.80 -5.03 -19.97
CA LEU A 161 -9.78 -5.95 -21.10
C LEU A 161 -8.76 -5.52 -22.15
N PRO A 162 -8.10 -6.48 -22.82
CA PRO A 162 -7.39 -6.20 -24.05
C PRO A 162 -8.39 -5.89 -25.18
N GLN A 163 -7.91 -5.32 -26.27
CA GLN A 163 -8.65 -5.29 -27.52
C GLN A 163 -8.82 -6.71 -28.08
N ASP A 164 -9.86 -6.94 -28.86
CA ASP A 164 -10.11 -8.25 -29.46
C ASP A 164 -8.90 -8.72 -30.29
N GLY A 165 -8.46 -9.94 -30.04
CA GLY A 165 -7.24 -10.50 -30.65
C GLY A 165 -5.93 -10.09 -29.97
N TRP A 166 -5.98 -9.28 -28.90
CA TRP A 166 -4.82 -8.86 -28.12
C TRP A 166 -4.77 -9.54 -26.77
N THR A 167 -3.61 -9.46 -26.11
CA THR A 167 -3.40 -9.99 -24.77
C THR A 167 -2.81 -8.89 -23.89
N LEU A 168 -3.25 -8.80 -22.63
CA LEU A 168 -2.60 -7.95 -21.63
C LEU A 168 -1.30 -8.62 -21.16
N LEU A 169 -0.18 -7.94 -21.35
CA LEU A 169 1.11 -8.32 -20.80
C LEU A 169 1.40 -7.47 -19.58
N SER A 170 1.63 -8.12 -18.44
CA SER A 170 2.11 -7.45 -17.22
C SER A 170 3.56 -7.84 -16.99
N ALA A 171 4.45 -6.85 -16.98
CA ALA A 171 5.87 -7.04 -16.71
C ALA A 171 6.32 -6.06 -15.62
N ASP A 172 7.07 -6.55 -14.64
CA ASP A 172 7.60 -5.75 -13.55
C ASP A 172 9.06 -6.14 -13.28
N TYR A 173 9.86 -5.16 -12.89
CA TYR A 173 11.24 -5.42 -12.48
C TYR A 173 11.29 -6.13 -11.13
N SER A 174 11.97 -7.26 -11.07
CA SER A 174 12.14 -7.99 -9.82
C SER A 174 13.03 -7.20 -8.86
N GLN A 175 12.42 -6.68 -7.77
CA GLN A 175 13.12 -6.02 -6.65
C GLN A 175 14.04 -4.87 -7.07
N ILE A 176 13.65 -4.07 -8.05
CA ILE A 176 14.56 -3.07 -8.69
C ILE A 176 15.15 -2.08 -7.66
N GLU A 177 14.39 -1.62 -6.70
CA GLU A 177 14.86 -0.67 -5.68
C GLU A 177 15.95 -1.28 -4.81
N LEU A 178 15.80 -2.55 -4.41
CA LEU A 178 16.81 -3.25 -3.61
C LEU A 178 18.07 -3.57 -4.44
N ARG A 179 17.92 -3.87 -5.74
CA ARG A 179 19.06 -4.05 -6.66
C ARG A 179 19.84 -2.75 -6.84
N ILE A 180 19.15 -1.62 -7.00
CA ILE A 180 19.78 -0.29 -7.09
C ILE A 180 20.49 0.04 -5.77
N LEU A 181 19.86 -0.18 -4.62
CA LEU A 181 20.49 0.03 -3.32
C LEU A 181 21.75 -0.85 -3.17
N THR A 182 21.66 -2.13 -3.56
CA THR A 182 22.80 -3.06 -3.54
C THR A 182 23.95 -2.56 -4.40
N HIS A 183 23.66 -2.04 -5.58
CA HIS A 183 24.66 -1.48 -6.49
C HIS A 183 25.30 -0.22 -5.90
N LEU A 184 24.50 0.75 -5.46
CA LEU A 184 24.96 2.04 -4.94
C LEU A 184 25.72 1.92 -3.61
N SER A 185 25.30 1.02 -2.73
CA SER A 185 25.96 0.78 -1.45
C SER A 185 27.24 -0.06 -1.58
N GLY A 186 27.37 -0.83 -2.67
CA GLY A 186 28.46 -1.78 -2.84
C GLY A 186 28.41 -2.95 -1.83
N GLU A 187 27.21 -3.31 -1.32
CA GLU A 187 27.04 -4.39 -0.34
C GLU A 187 27.30 -5.76 -1.00
N GLU A 188 28.45 -6.34 -0.72
CA GLU A 188 28.94 -7.54 -1.39
C GLU A 188 28.07 -8.76 -1.18
N VAL A 189 27.52 -8.92 0.02
CA VAL A 189 26.64 -10.05 0.36
C VAL A 189 25.38 -10.05 -0.51
N LEU A 190 24.79 -8.87 -0.69
CA LEU A 190 23.61 -8.72 -1.54
C LEU A 190 23.96 -8.83 -3.03
N GLN A 191 25.13 -8.28 -3.43
CA GLN A 191 25.60 -8.40 -4.82
C GLN A 191 25.83 -9.88 -5.21
N GLN A 192 26.46 -10.64 -4.31
CA GLN A 192 26.68 -12.07 -4.56
C GLN A 192 25.37 -12.84 -4.63
N ALA A 193 24.46 -12.61 -3.68
CA ALA A 193 23.14 -13.24 -3.69
C ALA A 193 22.37 -12.99 -5.00
N TYR A 194 22.43 -11.77 -5.55
CA TYR A 194 21.79 -11.46 -6.83
C TYR A 194 22.49 -12.10 -8.03
N ARG A 195 23.82 -12.28 -8.00
CA ARG A 195 24.58 -13.00 -9.05
C ARG A 195 24.26 -14.48 -9.07
N ASP A 196 24.09 -15.06 -7.88
CA ASP A 196 23.79 -16.49 -7.69
C ASP A 196 22.30 -16.81 -7.94
N GLY A 197 21.46 -15.77 -8.14
CA GLY A 197 20.03 -15.93 -8.34
C GLY A 197 19.25 -16.27 -7.06
N ASP A 198 19.84 -16.00 -5.90
CA ASP A 198 19.26 -16.28 -4.60
C ASP A 198 18.03 -15.43 -4.32
N ASP A 199 17.11 -16.00 -3.54
CA ASP A 199 16.00 -15.24 -2.95
C ASP A 199 16.51 -14.38 -1.79
N VAL A 200 16.80 -13.11 -2.07
CA VAL A 200 17.33 -12.16 -1.08
C VAL A 200 16.39 -11.99 0.13
N HIS A 201 15.09 -12.14 -0.03
CA HIS A 201 14.17 -12.07 1.11
C HIS A 201 14.27 -13.32 2.00
N ALA A 202 14.40 -14.50 1.40
CA ALA A 202 14.65 -15.73 2.14
C ALA A 202 16.04 -15.71 2.79
N LEU A 203 17.06 -15.21 2.08
CA LEU A 203 18.40 -15.02 2.64
C LEU A 203 18.37 -14.13 3.87
N THR A 204 17.73 -12.98 3.78
CA THR A 204 17.59 -12.06 4.92
C THR A 204 16.83 -12.70 6.08
N ALA A 205 15.74 -13.41 5.82
CA ALA A 205 15.00 -14.10 6.87
C ALA A 205 15.83 -15.19 7.57
N ARG A 206 16.59 -15.99 6.81
CA ARG A 206 17.54 -16.98 7.36
C ARG A 206 18.54 -16.33 8.32
N LEU A 207 19.12 -15.21 7.90
CA LEU A 207 20.11 -14.48 8.70
C LEU A 207 19.50 -13.87 9.98
N LEU A 208 18.28 -13.36 9.92
CA LEU A 208 17.60 -12.75 11.06
C LEU A 208 17.16 -13.77 12.08
N LEU A 209 16.71 -14.93 11.63
CA LEU A 209 16.14 -16.00 12.46
C LEU A 209 17.16 -17.07 12.85
N ASP A 210 18.39 -16.96 12.30
CA ASP A 210 19.45 -17.96 12.49
C ASP A 210 19.01 -19.38 12.09
N LYS A 211 18.46 -19.51 10.86
CA LYS A 211 17.90 -20.74 10.32
C LYS A 211 18.42 -21.01 8.92
N ASP A 212 18.62 -22.27 8.56
CA ASP A 212 18.99 -22.67 7.20
C ASP A 212 17.80 -22.64 6.23
N LYS A 213 16.60 -22.91 6.73
CA LYS A 213 15.37 -22.92 5.94
C LYS A 213 14.32 -22.03 6.60
N VAL A 214 13.58 -21.31 5.78
CA VAL A 214 12.51 -20.41 6.23
C VAL A 214 11.19 -20.75 5.56
N SER A 215 10.12 -20.63 6.32
CA SER A 215 8.76 -20.75 5.82
C SER A 215 8.36 -19.52 4.96
N PRO A 216 7.25 -19.59 4.20
CA PRO A 216 6.72 -18.44 3.49
C PRO A 216 6.42 -17.23 4.39
N ASP A 217 5.95 -17.47 5.62
CA ASP A 217 5.67 -16.40 6.59
C ASP A 217 6.96 -15.78 7.13
N GLU A 218 7.97 -16.58 7.43
CA GLU A 218 9.29 -16.11 7.83
C GLU A 218 9.98 -15.34 6.69
N ARG A 219 9.86 -15.80 5.44
CA ARG A 219 10.33 -15.07 4.25
C ARG A 219 9.66 -13.68 4.15
N ARG A 220 8.39 -13.57 4.58
CA ARG A 220 7.69 -12.28 4.63
C ARG A 220 8.33 -11.29 5.60
N LEU A 221 8.88 -11.74 6.75
CA LEU A 221 9.67 -10.90 7.64
C LEU A 221 10.89 -10.33 6.90
N GLY A 222 11.66 -11.17 6.22
CA GLY A 222 12.80 -10.74 5.42
C GLY A 222 12.42 -9.74 4.33
N LYS A 223 11.27 -9.94 3.67
CA LYS A 223 10.73 -8.98 2.71
C LYS A 223 10.39 -7.64 3.37
N THR A 224 9.72 -7.67 4.51
CA THR A 224 9.30 -6.46 5.22
C THR A 224 10.49 -5.63 5.68
N ILE A 225 11.55 -6.27 6.22
CA ILE A 225 12.74 -5.54 6.66
C ILE A 225 13.54 -4.99 5.49
N ASN A 226 13.71 -5.76 4.41
CA ASN A 226 14.46 -5.32 3.24
C ASN A 226 13.86 -4.05 2.62
N PHE A 227 12.53 -4.00 2.47
CA PHE A 227 11.86 -2.79 2.00
C PHE A 227 11.78 -1.72 3.08
N GLY A 228 11.55 -2.13 4.32
CA GLY A 228 11.44 -1.21 5.44
C GLY A 228 12.68 -0.36 5.66
N VAL A 229 13.86 -0.96 5.57
CA VAL A 229 15.14 -0.25 5.73
C VAL A 229 15.33 0.82 4.65
N ILE A 230 14.99 0.52 3.39
CA ILE A 230 15.07 1.49 2.28
C ILE A 230 14.24 2.73 2.58
N TYR A 231 13.08 2.56 3.24
CA TYR A 231 12.15 3.65 3.57
C TYR A 231 12.27 4.16 5.02
N GLY A 232 13.40 3.90 5.70
CA GLY A 232 13.66 4.39 7.04
C GLY A 232 12.74 3.81 8.12
N MET A 233 12.28 2.57 7.97
CA MET A 233 11.42 1.90 8.94
C MET A 233 12.15 1.66 10.27
N GLY A 234 11.63 2.25 11.35
CA GLY A 234 12.10 1.97 12.70
C GLY A 234 11.46 0.72 13.32
N ALA A 235 12.01 0.28 14.46
CA ALA A 235 11.58 -0.94 15.17
C ALA A 235 10.09 -0.97 15.54
N GLN A 236 9.52 0.17 15.91
CA GLN A 236 8.11 0.27 16.27
C GLN A 236 7.18 -0.06 15.09
N ARG A 237 7.51 0.46 13.90
CA ARG A 237 6.73 0.18 12.68
C ARG A 237 6.94 -1.26 12.23
N PHE A 238 8.17 -1.76 12.28
CA PHE A 238 8.48 -3.14 11.93
C PHE A 238 7.72 -4.14 12.84
N ALA A 239 7.72 -3.94 14.16
CA ALA A 239 6.97 -4.74 15.11
C ALA A 239 5.47 -4.79 14.79
N ARG A 240 4.89 -3.63 14.50
CA ARG A 240 3.46 -3.51 14.14
C ARG A 240 3.12 -4.25 12.83
N GLU A 241 3.95 -4.14 11.81
CA GLU A 241 3.69 -4.75 10.49
C GLU A 241 3.92 -6.27 10.47
N THR A 242 4.74 -6.78 11.37
CA THR A 242 5.12 -8.19 11.40
C THR A 242 4.51 -8.99 12.55
N GLY A 243 3.98 -8.30 13.55
CA GLY A 243 3.41 -8.94 14.76
C GLY A 243 4.45 -9.39 15.78
N VAL A 244 5.76 -9.15 15.54
CA VAL A 244 6.82 -9.45 16.54
C VAL A 244 6.82 -8.40 17.65
N SER A 245 7.44 -8.73 18.80
CA SER A 245 7.63 -7.77 19.88
C SER A 245 8.56 -6.62 19.48
N GLN A 246 8.45 -5.49 20.18
CA GLN A 246 9.33 -4.34 19.92
C GLN A 246 10.81 -4.66 20.23
N SER A 247 11.07 -5.55 21.19
CA SER A 247 12.41 -6.02 21.50
C SER A 247 13.01 -6.83 20.35
N GLU A 248 12.25 -7.81 19.85
CA GLU A 248 12.66 -8.61 18.68
C GLU A 248 12.86 -7.73 17.43
N ALA A 249 11.99 -6.75 17.22
CA ALA A 249 12.13 -5.80 16.11
C ALA A 249 13.44 -5.00 16.19
N LYS A 250 13.86 -4.57 17.38
CA LYS A 250 15.16 -3.90 17.58
C LYS A 250 16.33 -4.83 17.32
N ASP A 251 16.24 -6.07 17.80
CA ASP A 251 17.27 -7.09 17.58
C ASP A 251 17.41 -7.40 16.07
N PHE A 252 16.31 -7.60 15.36
CA PHE A 252 16.32 -7.83 13.93
C PHE A 252 16.95 -6.66 13.14
N LEU A 253 16.60 -5.41 13.47
CA LEU A 253 17.23 -4.25 12.83
C LEU A 253 18.72 -4.15 13.14
N SER A 254 19.15 -4.49 14.36
CA SER A 254 20.56 -4.53 14.75
C SER A 254 21.32 -5.59 13.96
N LYS A 255 20.81 -6.82 13.89
CA LYS A 255 21.39 -7.91 13.07
C LYS A 255 21.46 -7.55 11.60
N TYR A 256 20.39 -6.92 11.06
CA TYR A 256 20.36 -6.45 9.69
C TYR A 256 21.45 -5.41 9.42
N LYS A 257 21.61 -4.42 10.31
CA LYS A 257 22.67 -3.41 10.21
C LYS A 257 24.08 -4.03 10.26
N GLN A 258 24.29 -5.01 11.13
CA GLN A 258 25.55 -5.73 11.22
C GLN A 258 25.86 -6.56 9.97
N ARG A 259 24.82 -7.15 9.36
CA ARG A 259 24.99 -8.00 8.17
C ARG A 259 25.19 -7.20 6.90
N TYR A 260 24.58 -6.04 6.79
CA TYR A 260 24.62 -5.16 5.61
C TYR A 260 25.18 -3.77 5.96
N PRO A 261 26.41 -3.67 6.46
CA PRO A 261 26.95 -2.41 6.97
C PRO A 261 27.10 -1.34 5.89
N LYS A 262 27.42 -1.73 4.63
CA LYS A 262 27.59 -0.81 3.52
C LYS A 262 26.25 -0.17 3.10
N VAL A 263 25.12 -0.88 3.25
CA VAL A 263 23.79 -0.32 3.03
C VAL A 263 23.55 0.85 3.98
N PHE A 264 23.81 0.67 5.27
CA PHE A 264 23.59 1.74 6.26
C PHE A 264 24.57 2.90 6.09
N ALA A 265 25.85 2.61 5.80
CA ALA A 265 26.82 3.65 5.51
C ALA A 265 26.40 4.50 4.30
N PHE A 266 25.84 3.88 3.27
CA PHE A 266 25.31 4.58 2.10
C PHE A 266 24.10 5.46 2.48
N LEU A 267 23.14 4.94 3.24
CA LEU A 267 21.96 5.71 3.68
C LEU A 267 22.35 6.91 4.56
N GLU A 268 23.25 6.71 5.51
CA GLU A 268 23.81 7.77 6.37
C GLU A 268 24.60 8.82 5.54
N LEU A 269 25.29 8.39 4.48
CA LEU A 269 25.94 9.30 3.53
C LEU A 269 24.92 10.15 2.78
N GLN A 270 23.83 9.55 2.28
CA GLN A 270 22.79 10.30 1.56
C GLN A 270 22.11 11.34 2.46
N GLU A 271 21.85 10.99 3.73
CA GLU A 271 21.32 11.94 4.70
C GLU A 271 22.26 13.13 4.92
N ARG A 272 23.56 12.86 5.13
CA ARG A 272 24.57 13.91 5.26
C ARG A 272 24.67 14.80 4.03
N LEU A 273 24.62 14.20 2.82
CA LEU A 273 24.65 14.95 1.57
C LEU A 273 23.41 15.84 1.43
N ALA A 274 22.22 15.32 1.75
CA ALA A 274 20.98 16.10 1.74
C ALA A 274 21.09 17.33 2.66
N LEU A 275 21.65 17.16 3.88
CA LEU A 275 21.82 18.25 4.84
C LEU A 275 22.92 19.25 4.44
N SER A 276 24.03 18.79 3.85
CA SER A 276 25.19 19.65 3.56
C SER A 276 25.09 20.39 2.23
N GLN A 277 24.57 19.75 1.19
CA GLN A 277 24.49 20.32 -0.16
C GLN A 277 23.07 20.66 -0.61
N GLY A 278 22.06 20.34 0.21
CA GLY A 278 20.65 20.64 -0.05
C GLY A 278 19.99 19.75 -1.12
N TYR A 279 20.63 18.70 -1.58
CA TYR A 279 20.03 17.73 -2.52
C TYR A 279 20.69 16.36 -2.44
N VAL A 280 20.01 15.36 -2.97
CA VAL A 280 20.56 14.03 -3.32
C VAL A 280 20.38 13.79 -4.82
N GLU A 281 21.17 12.85 -5.37
CA GLU A 281 21.24 12.62 -6.81
C GLU A 281 21.05 11.13 -7.14
N THR A 282 20.34 10.84 -8.24
CA THR A 282 20.20 9.48 -8.76
C THR A 282 21.42 9.08 -9.59
N ILE A 283 21.55 7.79 -9.95
CA ILE A 283 22.61 7.27 -10.83
C ILE A 283 22.73 8.06 -12.14
N LEU A 284 21.61 8.55 -12.66
CA LEU A 284 21.56 9.29 -13.94
C LEU A 284 21.60 10.81 -13.77
N GLY A 285 21.98 11.31 -12.60
CA GLY A 285 22.19 12.74 -12.36
C GLY A 285 20.92 13.54 -12.08
N ARG A 286 19.74 12.91 -11.88
CA ARG A 286 18.56 13.64 -11.45
C ARG A 286 18.72 14.06 -9.98
N ARG A 287 18.55 15.34 -9.70
CA ARG A 287 18.64 15.91 -8.37
C ARG A 287 17.27 16.03 -7.70
N ARG A 288 17.21 15.66 -6.44
CA ARG A 288 16.09 15.95 -5.55
C ARG A 288 16.52 16.99 -4.52
N PRO A 289 16.03 18.24 -4.61
CA PRO A 289 16.33 19.27 -3.62
C PRO A 289 15.56 19.02 -2.32
N PHE A 290 16.12 19.51 -1.22
CA PHE A 290 15.53 19.61 0.11
C PHE A 290 15.60 21.06 0.55
N HIS A 291 14.48 21.62 0.99
CA HIS A 291 14.33 23.01 1.45
C HIS A 291 13.99 23.04 2.93
#